data_a6255f715e7840b216bac631de7a3753
#
_entry.id   a6255f715e7840b216bac631de7a3753
#
_cell.length_a   1.000
_cell.length_b   1.000
_cell.length_c   1.000
_cell.angle_alpha   90.00
_cell.angle_beta   90.00
_cell.angle_gamma   90.00
#
_symmetry.space_group_name_H-M   'P 1'
#
loop_
_entity.id
_entity.type
_entity.pdbx_description
1 polymer ?
#
loop_
_entity_poly.entity_id
_entity_poly.type
_entity_poly.pdbx_seq_one_letter_code
_entity_poly.pdbx_strand_id
1 'polypeptide(L)'
;ELKDIQKNCLRNNISIVLQEPFLFSKTIKENITITNKDTDFEEVRSVTRISHIDDSINKFKDGYDTPVGEKGTTLSGGQKQRVAIARALLKKTPILIFDDSLSAVDTETDFQIRKSLKEYEKEATTLIITHRISTAKDADLIIVLDDGKIIESGNHNELISKDGLYKKIYDIQTKMV
;
A
#
# COMPACT_ATOMS: atom_id res chain seq x y z
N GLU A 1 -6.22 0.20 -24.94
CA GLU A 1 -5.04 -0.47 -24.37
C GLU A 1 -4.11 0.57 -23.72
N LEU A 2 -3.31 0.16 -22.71
CA LEU A 2 -2.41 1.08 -21.99
C LEU A 2 -1.43 1.81 -22.92
N LYS A 3 -0.98 1.17 -23.99
CA LYS A 3 -0.06 1.76 -24.99
C LYS A 3 -0.68 2.94 -25.76
N ASP A 4 -2.01 3.01 -25.83
CA ASP A 4 -2.75 4.04 -26.55
C ASP A 4 -3.09 5.27 -25.67
N ILE A 5 -2.78 5.18 -24.38
CA ILE A 5 -3.04 6.24 -23.40
C ILE A 5 -1.79 7.12 -23.24
N GLN A 6 -1.97 8.43 -23.22
CA GLN A 6 -0.87 9.35 -22.94
C GLN A 6 -0.25 9.08 -21.58
N LYS A 7 1.09 9.03 -21.50
CA LYS A 7 1.84 8.72 -20.27
C LYS A 7 1.48 9.66 -19.09
N ASN A 8 1.21 10.94 -19.38
CA ASN A 8 0.81 11.88 -18.34
C ASN A 8 -0.58 11.56 -17.78
N CYS A 9 -1.51 11.09 -18.61
CA CYS A 9 -2.82 10.63 -18.16
C CYS A 9 -2.66 9.43 -17.21
N LEU A 10 -1.88 8.41 -17.59
CA LEU A 10 -1.61 7.26 -16.71
C LEU A 10 -1.00 7.69 -15.38
N ARG A 11 0.05 8.53 -15.40
CA ARG A 11 0.73 9.00 -14.19
C ARG A 11 -0.16 9.80 -13.26
N ASN A 12 -1.13 10.54 -13.79
CA ASN A 12 -2.05 11.33 -12.99
C ASN A 12 -3.17 10.49 -12.37
N ASN A 13 -3.51 9.34 -12.96
CA ASN A 13 -4.61 8.50 -12.52
C ASN A 13 -4.17 7.23 -11.79
N ILE A 14 -2.87 7.00 -11.65
CA ILE A 14 -2.33 5.81 -10.95
C ILE A 14 -1.37 6.27 -9.86
N SER A 15 -1.54 5.75 -8.67
CA SER A 15 -0.56 5.81 -7.58
C SER A 15 0.00 4.43 -7.31
N ILE A 16 1.31 4.35 -7.07
CA ILE A 16 2.00 3.10 -6.80
C ILE A 16 2.79 3.23 -5.50
N VAL A 17 2.63 2.26 -4.63
CA VAL A 17 3.47 2.06 -3.43
C VAL A 17 4.34 0.85 -3.68
N LEU A 18 5.64 1.07 -3.83
CA LEU A 18 6.62 0.02 -4.13
C LEU A 18 7.01 -0.75 -2.88
N GLN A 19 7.53 -1.95 -3.06
CA GLN A 19 8.08 -2.80 -2.00
C GLN A 19 9.17 -2.07 -1.20
N GLU A 20 10.07 -1.36 -1.88
CA GLU A 20 11.06 -0.48 -1.28
C GLU A 20 10.75 0.98 -1.61
N PRO A 21 10.02 1.71 -0.73
CA PRO A 21 9.63 3.07 -1.01
C PRO A 21 10.81 4.03 -0.90
N PHE A 22 10.95 4.91 -1.89
CA PHE A 22 11.92 5.98 -1.86
C PHE A 22 11.36 7.20 -1.10
N LEU A 23 12.12 7.68 -0.12
CA LEU A 23 11.87 8.94 0.56
C LEU A 23 13.00 9.93 0.27
N PHE A 24 12.62 11.19 0.09
CA PHE A 24 13.55 12.28 -0.17
C PHE A 24 14.14 12.81 1.14
N SER A 25 15.34 13.39 1.09
CA SER A 25 15.99 14.10 2.22
C SER A 25 15.26 15.42 2.51
N LYS A 26 14.03 15.31 2.99
CA LYS A 26 13.10 16.38 3.33
C LYS A 26 12.39 16.01 4.63
N THR A 27 11.48 16.85 5.13
CA THR A 27 10.65 16.50 6.30
C THR A 27 9.65 15.40 5.95
N ILE A 28 9.06 14.75 6.98
CA ILE A 28 8.00 13.75 6.78
C ILE A 28 6.83 14.39 6.04
N LYS A 29 6.38 15.58 6.46
CA LYS A 29 5.33 16.35 5.80
C LYS A 29 5.62 16.57 4.31
N GLU A 30 6.80 17.11 3.99
CA GLU A 30 7.19 17.37 2.61
C GLU A 30 7.29 16.09 1.76
N ASN A 31 7.64 14.96 2.36
CA ASN A 31 7.62 13.66 1.70
C ASN A 31 6.19 13.24 1.34
N ILE A 32 5.23 13.48 2.20
CA ILE A 32 3.82 13.15 1.98
C ILE A 32 3.22 14.09 0.93
N THR A 33 3.48 15.39 1.03
CA THR A 33 2.90 16.45 0.17
C THR A 33 3.69 16.72 -1.11
N ILE A 34 4.62 15.85 -1.50
CA ILE A 34 5.56 16.11 -2.61
C ILE A 34 4.86 16.38 -3.96
N THR A 35 3.69 15.81 -4.17
CA THR A 35 2.88 15.98 -5.39
C THR A 35 1.94 17.18 -5.31
N ASN A 36 1.63 17.67 -4.11
CA ASN A 36 0.78 18.86 -3.87
C ASN A 36 1.23 19.54 -2.57
N LYS A 37 2.03 20.59 -2.70
CA LYS A 37 2.62 21.29 -1.56
C LYS A 37 1.64 22.16 -0.78
N ASP A 38 0.54 22.58 -1.42
CA ASP A 38 -0.46 23.46 -0.84
C ASP A 38 -1.60 22.69 -0.14
N THR A 39 -1.37 21.40 0.12
CA THR A 39 -2.34 20.54 0.83
C THR A 39 -2.53 21.02 2.26
N ASP A 40 -3.80 21.12 2.69
CA ASP A 40 -4.15 21.43 4.07
C ASP A 40 -3.60 20.37 5.05
N PHE A 41 -3.17 20.82 6.22
CA PHE A 41 -2.57 19.95 7.23
C PHE A 41 -3.52 18.86 7.75
N GLU A 42 -4.82 19.18 7.87
CA GLU A 42 -5.81 18.18 8.29
C GLU A 42 -5.97 17.07 7.23
N GLU A 43 -5.84 17.39 5.96
CA GLU A 43 -5.83 16.39 4.90
C GLU A 43 -4.59 15.49 4.98
N VAL A 44 -3.41 16.06 5.26
CA VAL A 44 -2.20 15.29 5.54
C VAL A 44 -2.40 14.35 6.73
N ARG A 45 -2.99 14.85 7.83
CA ARG A 45 -3.30 14.04 9.02
C ARG A 45 -4.31 12.93 8.72
N SER A 46 -5.30 13.19 7.88
CA SER A 46 -6.28 12.17 7.53
C SER A 46 -5.62 10.95 6.87
N VAL A 47 -4.76 11.17 5.89
CA VAL A 47 -4.06 10.07 5.21
C VAL A 47 -2.99 9.39 6.07
N THR A 48 -2.37 10.10 7.01
CA THR A 48 -1.43 9.51 7.97
C THR A 48 -2.12 8.65 9.03
N ARG A 49 -3.34 8.98 9.41
CA ARG A 49 -4.18 8.11 10.25
C ARG A 49 -4.58 6.84 9.50
N ILE A 50 -4.99 6.93 8.24
CA ILE A 50 -5.33 5.78 7.40
C ILE A 50 -4.13 4.85 7.24
N SER A 51 -2.93 5.39 7.00
CA SER A 51 -1.68 4.63 6.92
C SER A 51 -1.10 4.23 8.27
N HIS A 52 -1.76 4.53 9.38
CA HIS A 52 -1.34 4.23 10.76
C HIS A 52 0.06 4.73 11.13
N ILE A 53 0.48 5.90 10.58
CA ILE A 53 1.79 6.52 10.90
C ILE A 53 1.67 7.74 11.80
N ASP A 54 0.49 8.38 11.93
CA ASP A 54 0.27 9.63 12.69
C ASP A 54 0.80 9.53 14.13
N ASP A 55 0.47 8.45 14.85
CA ASP A 55 0.92 8.23 16.24
C ASP A 55 2.45 8.11 16.35
N SER A 56 3.08 7.51 15.34
CA SER A 56 4.56 7.40 15.29
C SER A 56 5.19 8.76 15.03
N ILE A 57 4.61 9.56 14.14
CA ILE A 57 5.09 10.91 13.81
C ILE A 57 5.00 11.81 15.04
N ASN A 58 3.88 11.77 15.78
CA ASN A 58 3.67 12.58 16.97
C ASN A 58 4.64 12.26 18.14
N LYS A 59 5.31 11.11 18.09
CA LYS A 59 6.36 10.73 19.06
C LYS A 59 7.75 11.29 18.72
N PHE A 60 7.97 11.76 17.49
CA PHE A 60 9.23 12.42 17.15
C PHE A 60 9.28 13.83 17.74
N LYS A 61 10.49 14.28 18.07
CA LYS A 61 10.71 15.61 18.67
C LYS A 61 10.12 16.74 17.81
N ASP A 62 10.30 16.67 16.50
CA ASP A 62 9.86 17.69 15.55
C ASP A 62 8.57 17.28 14.80
N GLY A 63 7.90 16.19 15.25
CA GLY A 63 6.64 15.74 14.66
C GLY A 63 6.72 15.57 13.13
N TYR A 64 5.81 16.19 12.42
CA TYR A 64 5.75 16.18 10.96
C TYR A 64 6.92 16.91 10.28
N ASP A 65 7.60 17.81 10.98
CA ASP A 65 8.76 18.53 10.48
C ASP A 65 10.08 17.76 10.73
N THR A 66 10.01 16.54 11.26
CA THR A 66 11.16 15.65 11.45
C THR A 66 11.86 15.41 10.12
N PRO A 67 13.16 15.72 9.99
CA PRO A 67 13.92 15.48 8.79
C PRO A 67 14.08 13.99 8.53
N VAL A 68 13.77 13.57 7.31
CA VAL A 68 14.05 12.22 6.83
C VAL A 68 15.45 12.24 6.21
N GLY A 69 16.38 11.54 6.81
CA GLY A 69 17.76 11.46 6.29
C GLY A 69 17.84 10.85 4.91
N GLU A 70 19.05 10.76 4.33
CA GLU A 70 19.24 10.17 3.01
C GLU A 70 18.56 8.78 2.94
N LYS A 71 17.73 8.60 1.91
CA LYS A 71 16.93 7.37 1.70
C LYS A 71 16.09 6.95 2.92
N GLY A 72 15.74 7.91 3.80
CA GLY A 72 14.87 7.62 4.94
C GLY A 72 15.58 6.97 6.14
N THR A 73 16.88 7.19 6.33
CA THR A 73 17.66 6.51 7.39
C THR A 73 17.16 6.75 8.82
N THR A 74 16.39 7.81 9.06
CA THR A 74 15.78 8.12 10.38
C THR A 74 14.51 7.33 10.68
N LEU A 75 13.93 6.65 9.68
CA LEU A 75 12.70 5.89 9.82
C LEU A 75 12.96 4.39 9.70
N SER A 76 12.22 3.58 10.47
CA SER A 76 12.20 2.13 10.28
C SER A 76 11.59 1.75 8.92
N GLY A 77 11.82 0.52 8.44
CA GLY A 77 11.24 0.04 7.19
C GLY A 77 9.72 0.19 7.13
N GLY A 78 9.02 -0.24 8.18
CA GLY A 78 7.56 -0.10 8.28
C GLY A 78 7.09 1.37 8.36
N GLN A 79 7.87 2.26 8.99
CA GLN A 79 7.55 3.69 9.00
C GLN A 79 7.70 4.32 7.61
N LYS A 80 8.79 3.98 6.87
CA LYS A 80 8.97 4.43 5.48
C LYS A 80 7.80 4.00 4.60
N GLN A 81 7.38 2.75 4.75
CA GLN A 81 6.27 2.17 4.02
C GLN A 81 4.98 2.95 4.27
N ARG A 82 4.66 3.19 5.54
CA ARG A 82 3.45 3.93 5.92
C ARG A 82 3.45 5.40 5.47
N VAL A 83 4.62 6.05 5.44
CA VAL A 83 4.77 7.40 4.85
C VAL A 83 4.52 7.36 3.34
N ALA A 84 5.02 6.33 2.63
CA ALA A 84 4.77 6.17 1.19
C ALA A 84 3.30 5.88 0.88
N ILE A 85 2.61 5.10 1.73
CA ILE A 85 1.16 4.87 1.63
C ILE A 85 0.42 6.19 1.80
N ALA A 86 0.71 6.97 2.86
CA ALA A 86 0.10 8.29 3.07
C ALA A 86 0.28 9.22 1.85
N ARG A 87 1.49 9.25 1.26
CA ARG A 87 1.79 9.99 0.02
C ARG A 87 0.90 9.54 -1.15
N ALA A 88 0.73 8.23 -1.34
CA ALA A 88 -0.07 7.68 -2.43
C ALA A 88 -1.55 8.02 -2.26
N LEU A 89 -2.08 7.95 -1.03
CA LEU A 89 -3.46 8.27 -0.69
C LEU A 89 -3.76 9.76 -0.90
N LEU A 90 -2.83 10.65 -0.51
CA LEU A 90 -3.01 12.09 -0.65
C LEU A 90 -3.25 12.52 -2.10
N LYS A 91 -2.74 11.80 -3.06
CA LYS A 91 -2.91 12.08 -4.48
C LYS A 91 -4.33 11.80 -5.01
N LYS A 92 -5.15 11.01 -4.29
CA LYS A 92 -6.55 10.68 -4.64
C LYS A 92 -6.72 10.18 -6.08
N THR A 93 -5.95 9.18 -6.46
CA THR A 93 -6.04 8.60 -7.81
C THR A 93 -7.09 7.49 -7.89
N PRO A 94 -7.79 7.32 -9.03
CA PRO A 94 -8.79 6.26 -9.18
C PRO A 94 -8.20 4.84 -9.21
N ILE A 95 -6.87 4.70 -9.35
CA ILE A 95 -6.19 3.41 -9.32
C ILE A 95 -5.03 3.49 -8.33
N LEU A 96 -5.02 2.58 -7.36
CA LEU A 96 -3.94 2.37 -6.41
C LEU A 96 -3.30 1.01 -6.61
N ILE A 97 -1.98 0.98 -6.64
CA ILE A 97 -1.21 -0.26 -6.75
C ILE A 97 -0.29 -0.37 -5.53
N PHE A 98 -0.40 -1.48 -4.82
CA PHE A 98 0.47 -1.87 -3.71
C PHE A 98 1.33 -3.05 -4.16
N ASP A 99 2.61 -2.81 -4.42
CA ASP A 99 3.56 -3.84 -4.87
C ASP A 99 4.32 -4.39 -3.67
N ASP A 100 3.82 -5.48 -3.09
CA ASP A 100 4.29 -6.14 -1.85
C ASP A 100 4.63 -5.17 -0.71
N SER A 101 4.01 -4.01 -0.77
CA SER A 101 4.37 -2.85 0.04
C SER A 101 3.94 -2.94 1.50
N LEU A 102 3.15 -3.95 1.88
CA LEU A 102 2.75 -4.21 3.25
C LEU A 102 3.63 -5.29 3.93
N SER A 103 4.60 -5.87 3.20
CA SER A 103 5.48 -6.94 3.71
C SER A 103 6.42 -6.49 4.85
N ALA A 104 6.82 -5.21 4.84
CA ALA A 104 7.67 -4.62 5.89
C ALA A 104 6.88 -4.13 7.12
N VAL A 105 5.56 -4.24 7.09
CA VAL A 105 4.66 -3.85 8.19
C VAL A 105 4.25 -5.10 8.96
N ASP A 106 4.11 -4.99 10.28
CA ASP A 106 3.61 -6.11 11.10
C ASP A 106 2.16 -6.44 10.75
N THR A 107 1.75 -7.68 11.03
CA THR A 107 0.47 -8.25 10.61
C THR A 107 -0.74 -7.46 11.13
N GLU A 108 -0.66 -6.96 12.37
CA GLU A 108 -1.75 -6.19 12.96
C GLU A 108 -1.89 -4.83 12.26
N THR A 109 -0.80 -4.12 12.09
CA THR A 109 -0.78 -2.83 11.37
C THR A 109 -1.20 -2.99 9.90
N ASP A 110 -0.76 -4.06 9.22
CA ASP A 110 -1.21 -4.40 7.85
C ASP A 110 -2.74 -4.56 7.79
N PHE A 111 -3.31 -5.32 8.73
CA PHE A 111 -4.76 -5.52 8.80
C PHE A 111 -5.51 -4.20 9.01
N GLN A 112 -5.03 -3.36 9.92
CA GLN A 112 -5.64 -2.06 10.22
C GLN A 112 -5.56 -1.09 9.02
N ILE A 113 -4.42 -1.04 8.33
CA ILE A 113 -4.26 -0.24 7.11
C ILE A 113 -5.27 -0.69 6.05
N ARG A 114 -5.39 -1.98 5.78
CA ARG A 114 -6.32 -2.51 4.77
C ARG A 114 -7.78 -2.22 5.14
N LYS A 115 -8.13 -2.33 6.42
CA LYS A 115 -9.46 -1.97 6.91
C LYS A 115 -9.74 -0.48 6.67
N SER A 116 -8.81 0.40 7.04
CA SER A 116 -8.95 1.85 6.85
C SER A 116 -9.00 2.22 5.37
N LEU A 117 -8.25 1.53 4.51
CA LEU A 117 -8.29 1.72 3.06
C LEU A 117 -9.68 1.38 2.47
N LYS A 118 -10.29 0.27 2.87
CA LYS A 118 -11.65 -0.09 2.41
C LYS A 118 -12.71 0.96 2.77
N GLU A 119 -12.55 1.65 3.90
CA GLU A 119 -13.45 2.71 4.32
C GLU A 119 -13.21 4.03 3.57
N TYR A 120 -11.95 4.31 3.26
CA TYR A 120 -11.53 5.57 2.63
C TYR A 120 -11.80 5.62 1.12
N GLU A 121 -11.63 4.51 0.42
CA GLU A 121 -11.62 4.48 -1.06
C GLU A 121 -12.74 3.65 -1.65
N LYS A 122 -13.99 4.04 -1.36
CA LYS A 122 -15.16 3.37 -1.97
C LYS A 122 -15.24 3.48 -3.50
N GLU A 123 -14.47 4.37 -4.11
CA GLU A 123 -14.51 4.66 -5.56
C GLU A 123 -13.21 4.31 -6.30
N ALA A 124 -12.15 3.87 -5.61
CA ALA A 124 -10.88 3.53 -6.25
C ALA A 124 -10.74 2.03 -6.52
N THR A 125 -10.11 1.68 -7.63
CA THR A 125 -9.66 0.31 -7.89
C THR A 125 -8.32 0.08 -7.22
N THR A 126 -8.27 -0.83 -6.26
CA THR A 126 -7.05 -1.19 -5.55
C THR A 126 -6.49 -2.52 -6.07
N LEU A 127 -5.26 -2.48 -6.58
CA LEU A 127 -4.51 -3.66 -6.98
C LEU A 127 -3.43 -3.95 -5.95
N ILE A 128 -3.48 -5.13 -5.32
CA ILE A 128 -2.48 -5.56 -4.32
C ILE A 128 -1.71 -6.75 -4.88
N ILE A 129 -0.41 -6.57 -5.07
CA ILE A 129 0.52 -7.66 -5.40
C ILE A 129 1.09 -8.15 -4.08
N THR A 130 0.90 -9.43 -3.78
CA THR A 130 1.32 -9.99 -2.49
C THR A 130 1.56 -11.49 -2.59
N HIS A 131 2.44 -11.99 -1.76
CA HIS A 131 2.64 -13.42 -1.52
C HIS A 131 1.95 -13.92 -0.24
N ARG A 132 1.25 -13.03 0.50
CA ARG A 132 0.56 -13.35 1.76
C ARG A 132 -0.92 -13.64 1.50
N ILE A 133 -1.35 -14.86 1.81
CA ILE A 133 -2.76 -15.25 1.71
C ILE A 133 -3.65 -14.42 2.67
N SER A 134 -3.13 -14.08 3.85
CA SER A 134 -3.85 -13.22 4.82
C SER A 134 -4.22 -11.86 4.23
N THR A 135 -3.44 -11.34 3.30
CA THR A 135 -3.71 -10.10 2.57
C THR A 135 -4.66 -10.34 1.40
N ALA A 136 -4.43 -11.41 0.62
CA ALA A 136 -5.20 -11.69 -0.59
C ALA A 136 -6.64 -12.12 -0.32
N LYS A 137 -6.92 -12.83 0.80
CA LYS A 137 -8.22 -13.45 1.09
C LYS A 137 -9.41 -12.47 1.14
N ASP A 138 -9.14 -11.18 1.42
CA ASP A 138 -10.16 -10.14 1.57
C ASP A 138 -10.43 -9.38 0.26
N ALA A 139 -9.77 -9.77 -0.86
CA ALA A 139 -9.96 -9.14 -2.16
C ALA A 139 -11.23 -9.66 -2.85
N ASP A 140 -11.88 -8.79 -3.65
CA ASP A 140 -13.05 -9.15 -4.45
C ASP A 140 -12.69 -10.13 -5.58
N LEU A 141 -11.49 -9.98 -6.15
CA LEU A 141 -10.94 -10.85 -7.18
C LEU A 141 -9.47 -11.13 -6.88
N ILE A 142 -9.12 -12.40 -6.88
CA ILE A 142 -7.75 -12.90 -6.74
C ILE A 142 -7.32 -13.47 -8.10
N ILE A 143 -6.14 -13.08 -8.54
CA ILE A 143 -5.50 -13.61 -9.75
C ILE A 143 -4.20 -14.28 -9.32
N VAL A 144 -4.06 -15.56 -9.63
CA VAL A 144 -2.84 -16.33 -9.35
C VAL A 144 -1.99 -16.37 -10.61
N LEU A 145 -0.76 -15.86 -10.48
CA LEU A 145 0.22 -15.82 -11.55
C LEU A 145 1.31 -16.88 -11.32
N ASP A 146 1.63 -17.63 -12.36
CA ASP A 146 2.75 -18.55 -12.36
C ASP A 146 3.43 -18.48 -13.73
N ASP A 147 4.74 -18.35 -13.74
CA ASP A 147 5.56 -18.20 -14.96
C ASP A 147 4.98 -17.18 -15.97
N GLY A 148 4.53 -16.03 -15.46
CA GLY A 148 3.97 -14.92 -16.25
C GLY A 148 2.59 -15.19 -16.85
N LYS A 149 1.90 -16.26 -16.43
CA LYS A 149 0.56 -16.62 -16.90
C LYS A 149 -0.45 -16.63 -15.75
N ILE A 150 -1.68 -16.25 -16.07
CA ILE A 150 -2.80 -16.41 -15.13
C ILE A 150 -3.19 -17.89 -15.15
N ILE A 151 -3.02 -18.57 -14.01
CA ILE A 151 -3.35 -19.99 -13.85
C ILE A 151 -4.65 -20.22 -13.10
N GLU A 152 -4.99 -19.29 -12.19
CA GLU A 152 -6.25 -19.33 -11.44
C GLU A 152 -6.79 -17.90 -11.28
N SER A 153 -8.12 -17.78 -11.23
CA SER A 153 -8.81 -16.55 -10.84
C SER A 153 -10.13 -16.87 -10.13
N GLY A 154 -10.53 -16.01 -9.19
CA GLY A 154 -11.75 -16.15 -8.41
C GLY A 154 -11.63 -15.45 -7.06
N ASN A 155 -12.64 -15.56 -6.20
CA ASN A 155 -12.55 -15.12 -4.81
C ASN A 155 -11.90 -16.19 -3.92
N HIS A 156 -11.64 -15.83 -2.66
CA HIS A 156 -11.01 -16.73 -1.71
C HIS A 156 -11.71 -18.10 -1.59
N ASN A 157 -13.05 -18.09 -1.41
CA ASN A 157 -13.82 -19.32 -1.20
C ASN A 157 -13.83 -20.22 -2.44
N GLU A 158 -13.89 -19.64 -3.63
CA GLU A 158 -13.77 -20.37 -4.89
C GLU A 158 -12.41 -21.02 -5.06
N LEU A 159 -11.34 -20.29 -4.75
CA LEU A 159 -9.98 -20.78 -4.94
C LEU A 159 -9.56 -21.84 -3.92
N ILE A 160 -9.99 -21.73 -2.67
CA ILE A 160 -9.71 -22.79 -1.66
C ILE A 160 -10.51 -24.07 -1.93
N SER A 161 -11.63 -24.00 -2.64
CA SER A 161 -12.42 -25.19 -3.02
C SER A 161 -11.80 -25.98 -4.17
N LYS A 162 -10.87 -25.37 -4.92
CA LYS A 162 -10.13 -26.00 -6.02
C LYS A 162 -8.82 -26.58 -5.48
N ASP A 163 -8.35 -27.68 -6.07
CA ASP A 163 -7.02 -28.25 -5.74
C ASP A 163 -5.92 -27.59 -6.57
N GLY A 164 -5.81 -26.25 -6.43
CA GLY A 164 -4.90 -25.42 -7.20
C GLY A 164 -3.70 -24.90 -6.40
N LEU A 165 -2.90 -24.03 -7.04
CA LEU A 165 -1.73 -23.43 -6.41
C LEU A 165 -2.13 -22.52 -5.23
N TYR A 166 -3.23 -21.76 -5.36
CA TYR A 166 -3.72 -20.90 -4.29
C TYR A 166 -3.99 -21.67 -3.01
N LYS A 167 -4.70 -22.81 -3.12
CA LYS A 167 -4.99 -23.67 -1.96
C LYS A 167 -3.73 -24.25 -1.34
N LYS A 168 -2.77 -24.70 -2.17
CA LYS A 168 -1.49 -25.22 -1.66
C LYS A 168 -0.74 -24.18 -0.83
N ILE A 169 -0.68 -22.93 -1.31
CA ILE A 169 -0.04 -21.82 -0.58
C ILE A 169 -0.82 -21.51 0.70
N TYR A 170 -2.16 -21.48 0.65
CA TYR A 170 -3.02 -21.31 1.82
C TYR A 170 -2.76 -22.36 2.90
N ASP A 171 -2.71 -23.65 2.52
CA ASP A 171 -2.47 -24.76 3.44
C ASP A 171 -1.07 -24.68 4.08
N ILE A 172 -0.06 -24.22 3.33
CA ILE A 172 1.30 -24.01 3.85
C ILE A 172 1.31 -22.85 4.86
N GLN A 173 0.75 -21.70 4.51
CA GLN A 173 0.80 -20.51 5.36
C GLN A 173 -0.06 -20.62 6.61
N THR A 174 -1.17 -21.38 6.57
CA THR A 174 -2.02 -21.62 7.75
C THR A 174 -1.46 -22.67 8.71
N LYS A 175 -0.59 -23.57 8.24
CA LYS A 175 0.08 -24.57 9.12
C LYS A 175 1.31 -24.00 9.82
N MET A 176 1.81 -22.83 9.41
CA MET A 176 2.98 -22.18 9.99
C MET A 176 2.63 -21.20 11.13
N VAL A 177 1.35 -21.03 11.43
CA VAL A 177 0.80 -20.23 12.53
C VAL A 177 0.31 -21.17 13.63
#